data_736de54898dfbdb9b9eaaa31be111034
#
_entry.id   736de54898dfbdb9b9eaaa31be111034
#
_cell.length_a   1.000
_cell.length_b   1.000
_cell.length_c   1.000
_cell.angle_alpha   90.00
_cell.angle_beta   90.00
_cell.angle_gamma   90.00
#
_symmetry.space_group_name_H-M   'P 1'
#
loop_
_entity.id
_entity.type
_entity.pdbx_description
1 polymer ?
#
loop_
_entity_poly.entity_id
_entity_poly.type
_entity_poly.pdbx_seq_one_letter_code
_entity_poly.pdbx_strand_id
1 'polypeptide(L)'
;MRELKRTLACPSIYARAAALDMVESVSADATVRKEQWQLTGTVEVYGNKSRVAVEVSQPEENRSELHIKMLSPAANLSADGQNRVLLFLADGIEQLLENTFAQGNKEERIG
;
A
#
# COMPACT_ATOMS: atom_id res chain seq x y z
N MET A 1 9.65 -7.71 -13.89
CA MET A 1 8.90 -7.57 -12.61
C MET A 1 7.78 -6.57 -12.80
N ARG A 2 6.56 -6.93 -12.38
CA ARG A 2 5.45 -5.98 -12.42
C ARG A 2 5.50 -5.06 -11.22
N GLU A 3 5.18 -3.80 -11.44
CA GLU A 3 5.18 -2.80 -10.40
C GLU A 3 4.17 -1.70 -10.68
N LEU A 4 3.78 -0.99 -9.62
CA LEU A 4 2.84 0.12 -9.70
C LEU A 4 3.40 1.28 -8.90
N LYS A 5 3.36 2.48 -9.49
CA LYS A 5 3.72 3.72 -8.81
C LYS A 5 2.51 4.63 -8.76
N ARG A 6 2.32 5.28 -7.62
CA ARG A 6 1.21 6.21 -7.43
C ARG A 6 1.63 7.36 -6.53
N THR A 7 1.26 8.57 -6.90
CA THR A 7 1.50 9.75 -6.08
C THR A 7 0.34 9.95 -5.12
N LEU A 8 0.66 10.20 -3.85
CA LEU A 8 -0.32 10.45 -2.79
C LEU A 8 -0.14 11.87 -2.26
N ALA A 9 -1.26 12.59 -2.07
CA ALA A 9 -1.25 13.97 -1.60
C ALA A 9 -1.19 14.04 -0.07
N CYS A 10 -0.15 13.46 0.53
CA CYS A 10 0.04 13.46 1.97
C CYS A 10 1.51 13.22 2.33
N PRO A 11 1.95 13.61 3.55
CA PRO A 11 3.27 13.26 4.04
C PRO A 11 3.46 11.74 4.15
N SER A 12 4.71 11.30 4.02
CA SER A 12 5.04 9.87 4.00
C SER A 12 4.63 9.11 5.26
N ILE A 13 4.62 9.79 6.41
CA ILE A 13 4.24 9.13 7.67
C ILE A 13 2.82 8.55 7.61
N TYR A 14 1.89 9.25 6.98
CA TYR A 14 0.52 8.77 6.81
C TYR A 14 0.44 7.67 5.76
N ALA A 15 1.16 7.83 4.65
CA ALA A 15 1.20 6.82 3.59
C ALA A 15 1.80 5.50 4.10
N ARG A 16 2.87 5.58 4.91
CA ARG A 16 3.50 4.40 5.50
C ARG A 16 2.57 3.68 6.46
N ALA A 17 1.87 4.42 7.32
CA ALA A 17 0.90 3.84 8.25
C ALA A 17 -0.24 3.13 7.49
N ALA A 18 -0.79 3.77 6.47
CA ALA A 18 -1.85 3.17 5.66
C ALA A 18 -1.36 1.93 4.90
N ALA A 19 -0.14 1.97 4.36
CA ALA A 19 0.45 0.84 3.66
C ALA A 19 0.62 -0.36 4.61
N LEU A 20 1.12 -0.12 5.81
CA LEU A 20 1.28 -1.18 6.81
C LEU A 20 -0.07 -1.79 7.19
N ASP A 21 -1.07 -0.95 7.48
CA ASP A 21 -2.41 -1.41 7.83
C ASP A 21 -3.01 -2.26 6.70
N MET A 22 -2.88 -1.81 5.46
CA MET A 22 -3.42 -2.52 4.32
C MET A 22 -2.75 -3.89 4.13
N VAL A 23 -1.42 -3.94 4.15
CA VAL A 23 -0.69 -5.18 3.97
C VAL A 23 -0.94 -6.15 5.12
N GLU A 24 -0.94 -5.66 6.36
CA GLU A 24 -1.21 -6.51 7.53
C GLU A 24 -2.62 -7.11 7.48
N SER A 25 -3.58 -6.44 6.85
CA SER A 25 -4.94 -6.97 6.72
C SER A 25 -5.02 -8.19 5.80
N VAL A 26 -4.05 -8.38 4.91
CA VAL A 26 -4.04 -9.48 3.92
C VAL A 26 -2.76 -10.32 3.98
N SER A 27 -1.92 -10.12 4.99
CA SER A 27 -0.65 -10.82 5.13
C SER A 27 -0.39 -11.20 6.59
N ALA A 28 0.10 -12.41 6.81
CA ALA A 28 0.49 -12.89 8.13
C ALA A 28 1.98 -12.62 8.43
N ASP A 29 2.78 -12.29 7.42
CA ASP A 29 4.24 -12.17 7.53
C ASP A 29 4.78 -10.79 7.15
N ALA A 30 3.98 -9.75 7.27
CA ALA A 30 4.40 -8.39 6.92
C ALA A 30 5.59 -7.95 7.77
N THR A 31 6.65 -7.47 7.13
CA THR A 31 7.90 -7.06 7.78
C THR A 31 8.36 -5.71 7.23
N VAL A 32 8.75 -4.80 8.12
CA VAL A 32 9.23 -3.47 7.76
C VAL A 32 10.74 -3.37 7.98
N ARG A 33 11.46 -2.90 6.97
CA ARG A 33 12.87 -2.49 7.09
C ARG A 33 12.88 -0.99 7.33
N LYS A 34 13.34 -0.57 8.49
CA LYS A 34 13.26 0.84 8.91
C LYS A 34 14.32 1.75 8.27
N GLU A 35 15.49 1.21 7.94
CA GLU A 35 16.61 1.97 7.40
C GLU A 35 16.29 2.64 6.07
N GLN A 36 15.70 1.87 5.16
CA GLN A 36 15.06 2.37 3.94
C GLN A 36 13.65 1.82 4.02
N TRP A 37 12.70 2.67 4.33
CA TRP A 37 11.35 2.16 4.62
C TRP A 37 10.84 1.28 3.49
N GLN A 38 10.81 -0.01 3.73
CA GLN A 38 10.31 -1.01 2.80
C GLN A 38 9.52 -2.05 3.56
N LEU A 39 8.31 -2.27 3.12
CA LEU A 39 7.41 -3.26 3.68
C LEU A 39 7.36 -4.44 2.72
N THR A 40 7.63 -5.65 3.22
CA THR A 40 7.50 -6.87 2.43
C THR A 40 6.53 -7.82 3.10
N GLY A 41 5.85 -8.62 2.32
CA GLY A 41 4.94 -9.62 2.85
C GLY A 41 4.36 -10.49 1.75
N THR A 42 3.85 -11.66 2.17
CA THR A 42 3.06 -12.52 1.31
C THR A 42 1.59 -12.14 1.50
N VAL A 43 0.98 -11.58 0.46
CA VAL A 43 -0.41 -11.11 0.51
C VAL A 43 -1.33 -12.13 -0.14
N GLU A 44 -2.51 -12.31 0.45
CA GLU A 44 -3.55 -13.15 -0.12
C GLU A 44 -4.66 -12.26 -0.66
N VAL A 45 -4.75 -12.20 -1.98
CA VAL A 45 -5.72 -11.38 -2.69
C VAL A 45 -6.44 -12.26 -3.70
N TYR A 46 -7.76 -12.27 -3.65
CA TYR A 46 -8.60 -13.14 -4.50
C TYR A 46 -8.21 -14.62 -4.42
N GLY A 47 -7.81 -15.06 -3.21
CA GLY A 47 -7.43 -16.45 -2.99
C GLY A 47 -6.01 -16.81 -3.46
N ASN A 48 -5.25 -15.85 -3.99
CA ASN A 48 -3.90 -16.08 -4.49
C ASN A 48 -2.87 -15.45 -3.54
N LYS A 49 -1.82 -16.21 -3.22
CA LYS A 49 -0.73 -15.75 -2.36
C LYS A 49 0.44 -15.29 -3.20
N SER A 50 0.79 -14.02 -3.09
CA SER A 50 1.90 -13.43 -3.82
C SER A 50 2.79 -12.64 -2.87
N ARG A 51 4.10 -12.65 -3.12
CA ARG A 51 5.02 -11.85 -2.31
C ARG A 51 5.22 -10.49 -2.96
N VAL A 52 5.05 -9.44 -2.17
CA VAL A 52 5.14 -8.06 -2.63
C VAL A 52 6.08 -7.24 -1.77
N ALA A 53 6.55 -6.14 -2.31
CA ALA A 53 7.26 -5.10 -1.56
C ALA A 53 6.56 -3.77 -1.78
N VAL A 54 6.41 -2.99 -0.72
CA VAL A 54 5.82 -1.66 -0.76
C VAL A 54 6.85 -0.67 -0.24
N GLU A 55 7.14 0.33 -1.05
CA GLU A 55 8.05 1.41 -0.68
C GLU A 55 7.30 2.73 -0.71
N VAL A 56 7.63 3.62 0.22
CA VAL A 56 7.05 4.96 0.28
C VAL A 56 8.19 5.95 0.42
N SER A 57 8.29 6.86 -0.52
CA SER A 57 9.25 7.96 -0.49
C SER A 57 8.51 9.29 -0.40
N GLN A 58 9.23 10.35 -0.01
CA GLN A 58 8.64 11.68 0.13
C GLN A 58 9.43 12.67 -0.71
N PRO A 59 9.06 12.82 -2.01
CA PRO A 59 9.75 13.76 -2.90
C PRO A 59 9.52 15.23 -2.52
N GLU A 60 8.38 15.54 -1.88
CA GLU A 60 8.02 16.88 -1.43
C GLU A 60 7.30 16.80 -0.09
N GLU A 61 7.20 17.94 0.61
CA GLU A 61 6.67 18.02 1.98
C GLU A 61 5.31 17.35 2.17
N ASN A 62 4.35 17.61 1.26
CA ASN A 62 3.00 17.07 1.37
C ASN A 62 2.67 16.09 0.23
N ARG A 63 3.68 15.42 -0.27
CA ARG A 63 3.54 14.47 -1.37
C ARG A 63 4.38 13.24 -1.13
N SER A 64 3.76 12.08 -1.23
CA SER A 64 4.44 10.79 -1.12
C SER A 64 4.36 10.04 -2.45
N GLU A 65 5.34 9.21 -2.73
CA GLU A 65 5.29 8.29 -3.85
C GLU A 65 5.21 6.87 -3.30
N LEU A 66 4.14 6.20 -3.68
CA LEU A 66 3.89 4.81 -3.35
C LEU A 66 4.41 3.94 -4.48
N HIS A 67 5.24 2.95 -4.17
CA HIS A 67 5.78 2.03 -5.15
C HIS A 67 5.56 0.60 -4.67
N ILE A 68 4.72 -0.15 -5.38
CA ILE A 68 4.40 -1.54 -5.05
C ILE A 68 5.01 -2.45 -6.11
N LYS A 69 5.79 -3.42 -5.68
CA LYS A 69 6.50 -4.36 -6.57
C LYS A 69 6.00 -5.78 -6.34
N MET A 70 5.72 -6.49 -7.42
CA MET A 70 5.41 -7.92 -7.36
C MET A 70 6.73 -8.70 -7.35
N LEU A 71 7.11 -9.25 -6.20
CA LEU A 71 8.37 -10.00 -6.06
C LEU A 71 8.23 -11.44 -6.53
N SER A 72 7.18 -12.13 -6.07
CA SER A 72 6.90 -13.53 -6.43
C SER A 72 5.40 -13.69 -6.60
N PRO A 73 4.89 -13.73 -7.84
CA PRO A 73 3.45 -13.94 -8.05
C PRO A 73 3.05 -15.36 -7.68
N ALA A 74 1.78 -15.54 -7.32
CA ALA A 74 1.21 -16.85 -7.10
C ALA A 74 1.37 -17.71 -8.36
N ALA A 75 1.50 -19.02 -8.18
CA ALA A 75 1.60 -19.95 -9.30
C ALA A 75 0.41 -19.77 -10.25
N ASN A 76 0.69 -19.70 -11.54
CA ASN A 76 -0.31 -19.55 -12.60
C ASN A 76 -1.06 -18.20 -12.59
N LEU A 77 -0.59 -17.23 -11.83
CA LEU A 77 -1.21 -15.92 -11.82
C LEU A 77 -0.81 -15.15 -13.09
N SER A 78 -1.81 -14.80 -13.90
CA SER A 78 -1.60 -14.09 -15.16
C SER A 78 -1.06 -12.67 -14.93
N ALA A 79 -0.57 -12.04 -16.00
CA ALA A 79 -0.16 -10.63 -15.96
C ALA A 79 -1.30 -9.74 -15.46
N ASP A 80 -2.52 -9.94 -15.94
CA ASP A 80 -3.69 -9.19 -15.51
C ASP A 80 -4.00 -9.46 -14.03
N GLY A 81 -3.88 -10.69 -13.58
CA GLY A 81 -4.05 -11.04 -12.16
C GLY A 81 -3.04 -10.36 -11.28
N GLN A 82 -1.77 -10.29 -11.70
CA GLN A 82 -0.73 -9.57 -10.98
C GLN A 82 -1.06 -8.08 -10.87
N ASN A 83 -1.51 -7.47 -11.97
CA ASN A 83 -1.91 -6.06 -11.97
C ASN A 83 -3.08 -5.81 -11.01
N ARG A 84 -4.04 -6.73 -10.94
CA ARG A 84 -5.18 -6.61 -10.01
C ARG A 84 -4.73 -6.64 -8.56
N VAL A 85 -3.75 -7.46 -8.22
CA VAL A 85 -3.19 -7.51 -6.86
C VAL A 85 -2.56 -6.14 -6.52
N LEU A 86 -1.76 -5.60 -7.41
CA LEU A 86 -1.11 -4.31 -7.20
C LEU A 86 -2.15 -3.19 -7.04
N LEU A 87 -3.17 -3.17 -7.89
CA LEU A 87 -4.25 -2.18 -7.82
C LEU A 87 -5.07 -2.35 -6.53
N PHE A 88 -5.36 -3.57 -6.13
CA PHE A 88 -6.08 -3.84 -4.88
C PHE A 88 -5.36 -3.21 -3.69
N LEU A 89 -4.05 -3.41 -3.61
CA LEU A 89 -3.25 -2.85 -2.52
C LEU A 89 -3.20 -1.32 -2.60
N ALA A 90 -2.96 -0.76 -3.77
CA ALA A 90 -2.87 0.70 -3.94
C ALA A 90 -4.20 1.38 -3.64
N ASP A 91 -5.29 0.84 -4.14
CA ASP A 91 -6.63 1.38 -3.89
C ASP A 91 -7.01 1.28 -2.42
N GLY A 92 -6.66 0.17 -1.78
CA GLY A 92 -6.89 0.00 -0.33
C GLY A 92 -6.13 1.00 0.50
N ILE A 93 -4.89 1.28 0.15
CA ILE A 93 -4.06 2.28 0.85
C ILE A 93 -4.69 3.67 0.69
N GLU A 94 -5.09 4.04 -0.52
CA GLU A 94 -5.74 5.33 -0.76
C GLU A 94 -7.06 5.44 0.01
N GLN A 95 -7.84 4.37 0.05
CA GLN A 95 -9.11 4.37 0.76
C GLN A 95 -8.91 4.59 2.26
N LEU A 96 -7.89 3.98 2.85
CA LEU A 96 -7.55 4.20 4.27
C LEU A 96 -7.17 5.65 4.53
N LEU A 97 -6.40 6.27 3.63
CA LEU A 97 -6.03 7.67 3.73
C LEU A 97 -7.24 8.59 3.62
N GLU A 98 -8.12 8.34 2.66
CA GLU A 98 -9.35 9.12 2.49
C GLU A 98 -10.24 9.03 3.72
N ASN A 99 -10.42 7.85 4.28
CA ASN A 99 -11.23 7.64 5.48
C ASN A 99 -10.67 8.41 6.68
N THR A 100 -9.35 8.41 6.84
CA THR A 100 -8.69 9.12 7.94
C THR A 100 -8.94 10.63 7.83
N PHE A 101 -8.74 11.20 6.65
CA PHE A 101 -8.93 12.64 6.43
C PHE A 101 -10.41 13.03 6.47
N ALA A 102 -11.30 12.20 5.94
CA ALA A 102 -12.74 12.45 5.99
C ALA A 102 -13.26 12.48 7.43
N GLN A 103 -12.78 11.57 8.28
CA GLN A 103 -13.16 11.56 9.70
C GLN A 103 -12.69 12.82 10.42
N GLY A 104 -11.46 13.27 10.17
CA GLY A 104 -10.96 14.51 10.71
C GLY A 104 -11.82 15.71 10.31
N ASN A 105 -12.19 15.79 9.04
CA ASN A 105 -13.05 16.86 8.55
C ASN A 105 -14.44 16.83 9.18
N LYS A 106 -15.00 15.66 9.39
CA LYS A 106 -16.32 15.53 10.07
C LYS A 106 -16.25 16.00 11.50
N GLU A 107 -15.20 15.67 12.22
CA GLU A 107 -15.01 16.12 13.59
C GLU A 107 -14.93 17.65 13.67
N GLU A 108 -14.21 18.26 12.76
CA GLU A 108 -14.12 19.72 12.69
C GLU A 108 -15.46 20.39 12.44
N ARG A 109 -16.32 19.78 11.64
CA ARG A 109 -17.67 20.33 11.36
C ARG A 109 -18.60 20.24 12.55
N ILE A 110 -18.46 19.22 13.36
CA ILE A 110 -19.30 19.00 14.54
C ILE A 110 -18.85 19.90 15.69
N GLY A 111 -17.56 20.13 15.76
CA GLY A 111 -16.97 21.00 16.77
C GLY A 111 -17.15 22.46 16.43
#